data_79c22b1f870ce39c3e8e00b1ac514efa
#
_entry.id   79c22b1f870ce39c3e8e00b1ac514efa
#
_cell.length_a   1.000
_cell.length_b   1.000
_cell.length_c   1.000
_cell.angle_alpha   90.00
_cell.angle_beta   90.00
_cell.angle_gamma   90.00
#
_symmetry.space_group_name_H-M   'P 1'
#
loop_
_entity.id
_entity.type
_entity.pdbx_description
1 polymer ?
#
loop_
_entity_poly.entity_id
_entity_poly.type
_entity_poly.pdbx_seq_one_letter_code
_entity_poly.pdbx_strand_id
1 'polypeptide(L)'
;MKKLILSLLCIASLSFATTFEDGVDAFESKDYKTALKVFEELGLKGDIKSQYNVGIIYSNGYGIKEDKKKALEWYEKAASQGYVEA
;
A
#
# COMPACT_ATOMS: atom_id res chain seq x y z
N MET A 1 32.42 13.35 -14.22
CA MET A 1 31.20 13.22 -14.95
C MET A 1 30.60 11.89 -14.81
N LYS A 2 31.30 10.89 -15.13
CA LYS A 2 30.74 9.56 -15.05
C LYS A 2 30.30 9.20 -13.67
N LYS A 3 31.00 9.67 -12.69
CA LYS A 3 30.63 9.36 -11.33
C LYS A 3 29.28 9.89 -10.95
N LEU A 4 28.94 11.03 -11.48
CA LEU A 4 27.66 11.61 -11.19
C LEU A 4 26.54 10.72 -11.66
N ILE A 5 26.73 10.16 -12.82
CA ILE A 5 25.70 9.32 -13.38
C ILE A 5 25.48 8.09 -12.53
N LEU A 6 26.55 7.54 -12.03
CA LEU A 6 26.43 6.37 -11.18
C LEU A 6 25.66 6.64 -9.92
N SER A 7 25.94 7.77 -9.31
CA SER A 7 25.22 8.11 -8.10
C SER A 7 23.76 8.21 -8.36
N LEU A 8 23.43 8.80 -9.46
CA LEU A 8 22.06 8.97 -9.82
C LEU A 8 21.35 7.64 -9.91
N LEU A 9 22.00 6.70 -10.55
CA LEU A 9 21.39 5.41 -10.71
C LEU A 9 21.13 4.73 -9.39
N CYS A 10 22.06 4.84 -8.48
CA CYS A 10 21.89 4.23 -7.19
C CYS A 10 20.71 4.80 -6.47
N ILE A 11 20.60 6.08 -6.50
CA ILE A 11 19.48 6.72 -5.82
C ILE A 11 18.17 6.28 -6.42
N ALA A 12 18.13 6.23 -7.72
CA ALA A 12 16.93 5.85 -8.39
C ALA A 12 16.51 4.45 -7.99
N SER A 13 17.44 3.53 -7.93
CA SER A 13 17.07 2.18 -7.61
C SER A 13 16.57 2.06 -6.18
N LEU A 14 17.14 2.82 -5.27
CA LEU A 14 16.70 2.77 -3.91
C LEU A 14 15.31 3.34 -3.74
N SER A 15 15.00 4.37 -4.50
CA SER A 15 13.75 5.04 -4.31
C SER A 15 12.56 4.21 -4.75
N PHE A 16 12.80 3.13 -5.45
CA PHE A 16 11.69 2.29 -5.90
C PHE A 16 11.35 1.17 -4.95
N ALA A 17 12.13 1.04 -3.90
CA ALA A 17 11.87 -0.05 -2.96
C ALA A 17 10.73 0.34 -2.05
N THR A 18 9.50 0.04 -2.46
CA THR A 18 8.33 0.31 -1.66
C THR A 18 7.97 -0.96 -0.92
N THR A 19 7.87 -0.88 0.38
CA THR A 19 7.60 -2.06 1.18
C THR A 19 6.33 -1.89 2.00
N PHE A 20 5.87 -3.00 2.53
CA PHE A 20 4.72 -3.00 3.41
C PHE A 20 4.96 -2.09 4.60
N GLU A 21 6.19 -2.08 5.11
CA GLU A 21 6.55 -1.22 6.24
C GLU A 21 6.37 0.24 5.93
N ASP A 22 6.63 0.64 4.70
CA ASP A 22 6.43 2.03 4.31
C ASP A 22 4.97 2.42 4.49
N GLY A 23 4.07 1.51 4.17
CA GLY A 23 2.66 1.76 4.35
C GLY A 23 2.27 1.84 5.81
N VAL A 24 2.84 0.94 6.62
CA VAL A 24 2.56 0.93 8.05
C VAL A 24 3.06 2.21 8.70
N ASP A 25 4.27 2.62 8.35
CA ASP A 25 4.83 3.84 8.90
C ASP A 25 3.97 5.05 8.56
N ALA A 26 3.52 5.11 7.33
CA ALA A 26 2.67 6.21 6.91
C ALA A 26 1.36 6.19 7.68
N PHE A 27 0.78 5.01 7.83
CA PHE A 27 -0.48 4.89 8.54
C PHE A 27 -0.34 5.32 10.00
N GLU A 28 0.74 4.92 10.64
CA GLU A 28 0.96 5.27 12.04
C GLU A 28 1.24 6.75 12.21
N SER A 29 1.78 7.39 11.19
CA SER A 29 1.98 8.83 11.22
C SER A 29 0.71 9.58 10.83
N LYS A 30 -0.36 8.86 10.56
CA LYS A 30 -1.62 9.42 10.10
C LYS A 30 -1.53 10.05 8.72
N ASP A 31 -0.52 9.66 7.97
CA ASP A 31 -0.40 10.05 6.58
C ASP A 31 -1.15 9.01 5.76
N TYR A 32 -2.46 9.07 5.87
CA TYR A 32 -3.31 8.03 5.31
C TYR A 32 -3.29 8.00 3.79
N LYS A 33 -3.06 9.14 3.18
CA LYS A 33 -3.00 9.19 1.73
C LYS A 33 -1.83 8.37 1.21
N THR A 34 -0.68 8.55 1.84
CA THR A 34 0.50 7.77 1.46
C THR A 34 0.31 6.30 1.80
N ALA A 35 -0.29 6.01 2.96
CA ALA A 35 -0.52 4.63 3.35
C ALA A 35 -1.40 3.93 2.32
N LEU A 36 -2.47 4.57 1.90
CA LEU A 36 -3.37 3.99 0.92
C LEU A 36 -2.65 3.74 -0.40
N LYS A 37 -1.85 4.70 -0.83
CA LYS A 37 -1.13 4.57 -2.08
C LYS A 37 -0.16 3.38 -2.04
N VAL A 38 0.57 3.25 -0.95
CA VAL A 38 1.52 2.15 -0.79
C VAL A 38 0.80 0.81 -0.77
N PHE A 39 -0.26 0.71 0.04
CA PHE A 39 -0.97 -0.56 0.14
C PHE A 39 -1.68 -0.92 -1.15
N GLU A 40 -2.21 0.06 -1.87
CA GLU A 40 -2.84 -0.24 -3.15
C GLU A 40 -1.82 -0.76 -4.14
N GLU A 41 -0.67 -0.14 -4.17
CA GLU A 41 0.38 -0.54 -5.09
C GLU A 41 0.82 -1.98 -4.81
N LEU A 42 1.06 -2.29 -3.55
CA LEU A 42 1.47 -3.64 -3.17
C LEU A 42 0.32 -4.64 -3.35
N GLY A 43 -0.89 -4.21 -3.04
CA GLY A 43 -2.04 -5.08 -3.19
C GLY A 43 -2.30 -5.47 -4.62
N LEU A 44 -2.08 -4.54 -5.55
CA LEU A 44 -2.23 -4.84 -6.96
C LEU A 44 -1.19 -5.83 -7.45
N LYS A 45 -0.06 -5.90 -6.74
CA LYS A 45 0.96 -6.88 -7.07
C LYS A 45 0.72 -8.22 -6.40
N GLY A 46 -0.36 -8.33 -5.65
CA GLY A 46 -0.73 -9.59 -5.04
C GLY A 46 -0.47 -9.72 -3.56
N ASP A 47 -0.02 -8.65 -2.90
CA ASP A 47 0.26 -8.73 -1.49
C ASP A 47 -1.05 -8.77 -0.70
N ILE A 48 -1.31 -9.91 -0.07
CA ILE A 48 -2.58 -10.15 0.59
C ILE A 48 -2.84 -9.21 1.76
N LYS A 49 -1.83 -8.99 2.60
CA LYS A 49 -2.01 -8.11 3.74
C LYS A 49 -2.29 -6.69 3.31
N SER A 50 -1.66 -6.27 2.22
CA SER A 50 -1.90 -4.94 1.69
C SER A 50 -3.33 -4.81 1.18
N GLN A 51 -3.83 -5.85 0.52
CA GLN A 51 -5.21 -5.83 0.06
C GLN A 51 -6.18 -5.68 1.22
N TYR A 52 -5.92 -6.39 2.30
CA TYR A 52 -6.76 -6.30 3.48
C TYR A 52 -6.68 -4.89 4.06
N ASN A 53 -5.48 -4.33 4.13
CA ASN A 53 -5.32 -2.98 4.68
C ASN A 53 -6.01 -1.92 3.84
N VAL A 54 -6.01 -2.08 2.52
CA VAL A 54 -6.76 -1.16 1.67
C VAL A 54 -8.24 -1.23 2.04
N GLY A 55 -8.73 -2.44 2.24
CA GLY A 55 -10.13 -2.61 2.65
C GLY A 55 -10.43 -1.88 3.94
N ILE A 56 -9.52 -1.97 4.91
CA ILE A 56 -9.70 -1.30 6.18
C ILE A 56 -9.76 0.21 5.99
N ILE A 57 -8.89 0.75 5.17
CA ILE A 57 -8.85 2.18 4.96
C ILE A 57 -10.15 2.68 4.34
N TYR A 58 -10.65 1.97 3.34
CA TYR A 58 -11.91 2.36 2.73
C TYR A 58 -13.09 2.14 3.67
N SER A 59 -13.07 1.05 4.42
CA SER A 59 -14.18 0.73 5.31
C SER A 59 -14.34 1.77 6.40
N ASN A 60 -13.25 2.28 6.91
CA ASN A 60 -13.28 3.25 8.00
C ASN A 60 -13.15 4.68 7.54
N GLY A 61 -12.81 4.90 6.30
CA GLY A 61 -12.65 6.25 5.80
C GLY A 61 -11.43 6.96 6.36
N TYR A 62 -10.32 6.26 6.50
CA TYR A 62 -9.11 6.89 6.98
C TYR A 62 -8.56 7.82 5.91
N GLY A 63 -8.69 9.13 6.14
CA GLY A 63 -8.15 10.11 5.20
C GLY A 63 -8.91 10.22 3.89
N ILE A 64 -9.95 9.43 3.72
CA ILE A 64 -10.77 9.47 2.53
C ILE A 64 -12.21 9.24 2.94
N LYS A 65 -13.12 9.42 2.01
CA LYS A 65 -14.51 9.15 2.30
C LYS A 65 -14.71 7.65 2.45
N GLU A 66 -15.44 7.27 3.48
CA GLU A 66 -15.77 5.88 3.72
C GLU A 66 -16.48 5.28 2.50
N ASP A 67 -16.08 4.08 2.13
CA ASP A 67 -16.65 3.41 0.96
C ASP A 67 -16.70 1.92 1.24
N LYS A 68 -17.83 1.46 1.77
CA LYS A 68 -17.98 0.05 2.15
C LYS A 68 -17.93 -0.88 0.94
N LYS A 69 -18.44 -0.42 -0.17
CA LYS A 69 -18.45 -1.26 -1.36
C LYS A 69 -17.04 -1.51 -1.86
N LYS A 70 -16.24 -0.46 -1.90
CA LYS A 70 -14.86 -0.62 -2.33
C LYS A 70 -14.07 -1.45 -1.33
N ALA A 71 -14.37 -1.26 -0.04
CA ALA A 71 -13.73 -2.07 0.98
C ALA A 71 -14.01 -3.55 0.76
N LEU A 72 -15.27 -3.88 0.44
CA LEU A 72 -15.62 -5.26 0.20
C LEU A 72 -14.87 -5.84 -0.98
N GLU A 73 -14.70 -5.06 -2.03
CA GLU A 73 -13.96 -5.53 -3.19
C GLU A 73 -12.54 -5.93 -2.83
N TRP A 74 -11.90 -5.11 -2.00
CA TRP A 74 -10.52 -5.40 -1.61
C TRP A 74 -10.47 -6.57 -0.64
N TYR A 75 -11.44 -6.65 0.28
CA TYR A 75 -11.50 -7.80 1.18
C TYR A 75 -11.69 -9.10 0.41
N GLU A 76 -12.50 -9.06 -0.65
CA GLU A 76 -12.73 -10.25 -1.45
C GLU A 76 -11.46 -10.68 -2.17
N LYS A 77 -10.66 -9.71 -2.61
CA LYS A 77 -9.38 -10.04 -3.22
C LYS A 77 -8.50 -10.80 -2.24
N ALA A 78 -8.43 -10.31 -1.02
CA ALA A 78 -7.60 -10.94 0.00
C ALA A 78 -8.14 -12.32 0.34
N ALA A 79 -9.44 -12.42 0.50
CA ALA A 79 -10.06 -13.69 0.87
C ALA A 79 -9.86 -14.74 -0.21
N SER A 80 -9.93 -14.34 -1.47
CA SER A 80 -9.77 -15.30 -2.56
C SER A 80 -8.37 -15.87 -2.60
N GLN A 81 -7.42 -15.25 -1.91
CA GLN A 81 -6.07 -15.75 -1.82
C GLN A 81 -5.79 -16.43 -0.49
N GLY A 82 -6.83 -16.63 0.31
CA GLY A 82 -6.69 -17.38 1.54
C GLY A 82 -6.61 -16.59 2.82
N TYR A 83 -6.84 -15.30 2.78
CA TYR A 83 -6.79 -14.49 4.00
C TYR A 83 -8.09 -14.67 4.74
N VAL A 84 -8.05 -15.40 5.84
CA VAL A 84 -9.27 -15.77 6.53
C VAL A 84 -9.97 -14.67 7.31
N GLU A 85 -9.25 -13.61 7.62
CA GLU A 85 -9.86 -12.51 8.35
C GLU A 85 -10.59 -11.51 7.47
N ALA A 86 -10.43 -11.65 6.20
CA ALA A 86 -11.15 -10.79 5.27
C ALA A 86 -12.57 -11.30 5.02
#